data_721febe424512378ba3b82afaf5ceb80
#
_entry.id   721febe424512378ba3b82afaf5ceb80
#
_cell.length_a   1.000
_cell.length_b   1.000
_cell.length_c   1.000
_cell.angle_alpha   90.00
_cell.angle_beta   90.00
_cell.angle_gamma   90.00
#
_symmetry.space_group_name_H-M   'P 1'
#
loop_
_entity.id
_entity.type
_entity.pdbx_description
1 polymer ?
#
loop_
_entity_poly.entity_id
_entity_poly.type
_entity_poly.pdbx_seq_one_letter_code
_entity_poly.pdbx_strand_id
1 'polypeptide(L)'
;MPLSRYTKRHKKTFGKKKVKWDGNYRYPPKPDSYYTKVKGHCRWCDMIIVKKDGTINERKNWHKDCVTEYMLIYHSREQRAHVRKRDKNKCNHCGKVSRKWDVDHINPLVEQKNVRAKDLDWSYYSLDNLQTLCKKCHRIKTNSEVKLRGKGKLKYKTHKFIGESNDRK
;
A
#
# COMPACT_ATOMS: atom_id res chain seq x y z
N MET A 1 11.10 -1.50 -18.97
CA MET A 1 11.05 -0.03 -18.71
C MET A 1 12.22 0.32 -17.83
N PRO A 2 13.04 1.33 -18.15
CA PRO A 2 14.23 1.64 -17.37
C PRO A 2 13.85 2.33 -16.06
N LEU A 3 14.26 1.71 -14.95
CA LEU A 3 14.16 2.23 -13.57
C LEU A 3 14.87 3.58 -13.34
N SER A 4 15.56 4.12 -14.37
CA SER A 4 16.46 5.28 -14.26
C SER A 4 15.80 6.61 -13.92
N ARG A 5 14.53 6.81 -14.29
CA ARG A 5 13.83 8.08 -13.97
C ARG A 5 13.36 8.17 -12.53
N TYR A 6 13.06 7.03 -11.91
CA TYR A 6 12.58 6.99 -10.53
C TYR A 6 13.72 7.16 -9.52
N THR A 7 14.87 6.55 -9.81
CA THR A 7 16.06 6.66 -8.95
C THR A 7 16.62 8.09 -8.88
N LYS A 8 16.53 8.89 -9.97
CA LYS A 8 16.97 10.29 -9.97
C LYS A 8 16.10 11.20 -9.10
N ARG A 9 14.78 10.96 -9.06
CA ARG A 9 13.86 11.75 -8.23
C ARG A 9 13.99 11.39 -6.73
N HIS A 10 14.19 10.13 -6.41
CA HIS A 10 14.44 9.69 -5.04
C HIS A 10 15.81 10.17 -4.49
N LYS A 11 16.86 10.18 -5.31
CA LYS A 11 18.16 10.71 -4.87
C LYS A 11 18.13 12.20 -4.51
N LYS A 12 17.28 13.01 -5.14
CA LYS A 12 17.12 14.43 -4.79
C LYS A 12 16.39 14.66 -3.46
N THR A 13 15.47 13.79 -3.09
CA THR A 13 14.65 13.92 -1.87
C THR A 13 15.28 13.25 -0.65
N PHE A 14 16.02 12.15 -0.83
CA PHE A 14 16.60 11.38 0.28
C PHE A 14 18.08 11.67 0.56
N GLY A 15 18.75 12.45 -0.28
CA GLY A 15 20.22 12.63 -0.21
C GLY A 15 20.73 13.58 0.88
N LYS A 16 19.92 14.31 1.63
CA LYS A 16 20.45 15.35 2.54
C LYS A 16 19.75 15.55 3.90
N LYS A 17 18.72 14.81 4.23
CA LYS A 17 18.19 14.83 5.61
C LYS A 17 17.84 13.41 6.02
N LYS A 18 18.41 12.93 7.14
CA LYS A 18 17.80 11.83 7.89
C LYS A 18 16.39 12.33 8.23
N VAL A 19 15.42 11.96 7.39
CA VAL A 19 14.03 12.31 7.65
C VAL A 19 13.68 11.56 8.93
N LYS A 20 13.54 12.28 10.03
CA LYS A 20 12.95 11.72 11.24
C LYS A 20 11.58 11.20 10.83
N TRP A 21 11.33 9.94 11.06
CA TRP A 21 10.03 9.37 10.85
C TRP A 21 9.05 10.08 11.80
N ASP A 22 8.13 10.85 11.24
CA ASP A 22 7.13 11.64 11.97
C ASP A 22 5.76 10.95 12.04
N GLY A 23 5.68 9.67 11.67
CA GLY A 23 4.43 8.93 11.60
C GLY A 23 3.55 9.25 10.38
N ASN A 24 3.95 10.18 9.53
CA ASN A 24 3.23 10.53 8.30
C ASN A 24 3.62 9.67 7.10
N TYR A 25 4.55 8.73 7.28
CA TYR A 25 4.99 7.82 6.23
C TYR A 25 3.91 6.79 5.90
N ARG A 26 3.57 6.72 4.64
CA ARG A 26 2.53 5.84 4.09
C ARG A 26 3.06 4.47 3.65
N TYR A 27 4.31 4.15 3.98
CA TYR A 27 4.96 2.94 3.49
C TYR A 27 5.81 2.31 4.59
N PRO A 28 5.79 0.98 4.71
CA PRO A 28 6.66 0.26 5.64
C PRO A 28 8.14 0.52 5.33
N PRO A 29 9.03 0.40 6.32
CA PRO A 29 10.46 0.53 6.08
C PRO A 29 10.93 -0.56 5.09
N LYS A 30 11.92 -0.20 4.28
CA LYS A 30 12.56 -1.16 3.39
C LYS A 30 13.52 -2.03 4.19
N PRO A 31 13.71 -3.30 3.78
CA PRO A 31 14.69 -4.19 4.42
C PRO A 31 16.11 -3.65 4.23
N ASP A 32 17.02 -4.03 5.14
CA ASP A 32 18.40 -3.57 5.12
C ASP A 32 19.15 -3.95 3.84
N SER A 33 18.83 -5.11 3.26
CA SER A 33 19.33 -5.58 1.96
C SER A 33 19.06 -4.61 0.81
N TYR A 34 18.02 -3.79 0.92
CA TYR A 34 17.74 -2.72 -0.05
C TYR A 34 18.86 -1.68 -0.11
N TYR A 35 19.54 -1.45 1.00
CA TYR A 35 20.60 -0.44 1.14
C TYR A 35 22.00 -1.02 0.98
N THR A 36 22.25 -2.25 1.42
CA THR A 36 23.58 -2.89 1.41
C THR A 36 24.09 -3.28 0.03
N LYS A 37 23.18 -3.63 -0.91
CA LYS A 37 23.48 -3.85 -2.34
C LYS A 37 24.56 -4.90 -2.61
N VAL A 38 24.46 -6.05 -2.00
CA VAL A 38 25.36 -7.17 -2.25
C VAL A 38 25.15 -7.69 -3.68
N LYS A 39 26.24 -7.89 -4.45
CA LYS A 39 26.18 -8.44 -5.81
C LYS A 39 25.62 -9.86 -5.80
N GLY A 40 24.75 -10.15 -6.76
CA GLY A 40 24.12 -11.46 -6.87
C GLY A 40 23.02 -11.74 -5.86
N HIS A 41 22.73 -10.80 -4.93
CA HIS A 41 21.66 -10.87 -3.96
C HIS A 41 20.47 -9.98 -4.35
N CYS A 42 19.28 -10.43 -3.99
CA CYS A 42 18.07 -9.67 -4.18
C CYS A 42 17.97 -8.57 -3.10
N ARG A 43 17.77 -7.33 -3.51
CA ARG A 43 17.63 -6.19 -2.60
C ARG A 43 16.40 -6.22 -1.70
N TRP A 44 15.48 -7.12 -1.95
CA TRP A 44 14.23 -7.21 -1.18
C TRP A 44 14.28 -8.32 -0.15
N CYS A 45 14.59 -9.54 -0.56
CA CYS A 45 14.59 -10.72 0.31
C CYS A 45 16.00 -11.20 0.71
N ASP A 46 17.04 -10.53 0.24
CA ASP A 46 18.48 -10.86 0.44
C ASP A 46 18.92 -12.24 -0.06
N MET A 47 18.05 -12.98 -0.71
CA MET A 47 18.38 -14.29 -1.27
C MET A 47 19.22 -14.17 -2.54
N ILE A 48 20.09 -15.16 -2.77
CA ILE A 48 20.94 -15.24 -3.97
C ILE A 48 20.04 -15.35 -5.22
N ILE A 49 20.43 -14.63 -6.26
CA ILE A 49 19.77 -14.69 -7.56
C ILE A 49 20.55 -15.63 -8.46
N VAL A 50 19.94 -16.74 -8.86
CA VAL A 50 20.55 -17.73 -9.75
C VAL A 50 20.07 -17.60 -11.19
N LYS A 51 20.92 -17.98 -12.14
CA LYS A 51 20.56 -18.17 -13.54
C LYS A 51 19.96 -19.55 -13.75
N LYS A 52 19.51 -19.83 -14.97
CA LYS A 52 18.96 -21.15 -15.37
C LYS A 52 20.01 -22.27 -15.28
N ASP A 53 21.29 -21.94 -15.42
CA ASP A 53 22.42 -22.85 -15.30
C ASP A 53 22.89 -23.11 -13.86
N GLY A 54 22.17 -22.54 -12.85
CA GLY A 54 22.51 -22.66 -11.42
C GLY A 54 23.59 -21.70 -10.94
N THR A 55 24.23 -20.93 -11.81
CA THR A 55 25.28 -19.97 -11.42
C THR A 55 24.67 -18.66 -10.88
N ILE A 56 25.43 -17.95 -10.04
CA ILE A 56 24.98 -16.66 -9.47
C ILE A 56 24.83 -15.60 -10.55
N ASN A 57 23.72 -14.88 -10.53
CA ASN A 57 23.45 -13.79 -11.44
C ASN A 57 23.83 -12.42 -10.83
N GLU A 58 25.09 -12.05 -10.92
CA GLU A 58 25.58 -10.77 -10.39
C GLU A 58 25.03 -9.52 -11.12
N ARG A 59 24.46 -9.69 -12.31
CA ARG A 59 23.88 -8.58 -13.10
C ARG A 59 22.49 -8.18 -12.63
N LYS A 60 21.79 -9.08 -11.95
CA LYS A 60 20.47 -8.80 -11.38
C LYS A 60 20.57 -8.42 -9.91
N ASN A 61 19.66 -7.56 -9.48
CA ASN A 61 19.55 -7.12 -8.08
C ASN A 61 18.17 -7.43 -7.50
N TRP A 62 17.30 -8.15 -8.23
CA TRP A 62 15.93 -8.41 -7.84
C TRP A 62 15.44 -9.73 -8.42
N HIS A 63 14.69 -10.49 -7.64
CA HIS A 63 13.79 -11.51 -8.16
C HIS A 63 12.57 -10.84 -8.77
N LYS A 64 11.93 -11.51 -9.73
CA LYS A 64 10.72 -10.98 -10.39
C LYS A 64 9.58 -10.74 -9.40
N ASP A 65 9.37 -11.69 -8.51
CA ASP A 65 8.28 -11.61 -7.51
C ASP A 65 8.55 -10.52 -6.48
N CYS A 66 9.80 -10.36 -6.04
CA CYS A 66 10.22 -9.28 -5.15
C CYS A 66 10.03 -7.88 -5.76
N VAL A 67 10.24 -7.74 -7.09
CA VAL A 67 9.90 -6.49 -7.80
C VAL A 67 8.40 -6.25 -7.74
N THR A 68 7.59 -7.28 -7.96
CA THR A 68 6.13 -7.16 -7.93
C THR A 68 5.66 -6.74 -6.54
N GLU A 69 6.15 -7.39 -5.50
CA GLU A 69 5.84 -7.04 -4.11
C GLU A 69 6.25 -5.60 -3.77
N TYR A 70 7.49 -5.21 -4.11
CA TYR A 70 7.96 -3.84 -3.95
C TYR A 70 7.06 -2.82 -4.64
N MET A 71 6.63 -3.11 -5.88
CA MET A 71 5.74 -2.23 -6.63
C MET A 71 4.37 -2.11 -5.97
N LEU A 72 3.82 -3.20 -5.45
CA LEU A 72 2.54 -3.20 -4.75
C LEU A 72 2.60 -2.45 -3.41
N ILE A 73 3.75 -2.39 -2.75
CA ILE A 73 3.92 -1.67 -1.48
C ILE A 73 4.17 -0.17 -1.72
N TYR A 74 5.02 0.19 -2.69
CA TYR A 74 5.55 1.55 -2.79
C TYR A 74 5.01 2.36 -3.98
N HIS A 75 4.24 1.74 -4.88
CA HIS A 75 3.71 2.40 -6.07
C HIS A 75 2.18 2.46 -6.06
N SER A 76 1.63 3.60 -5.69
CA SER A 76 0.19 3.79 -5.57
C SER A 76 -0.61 3.45 -6.85
N ARG A 77 -0.01 3.62 -8.03
CA ARG A 77 -0.64 3.24 -9.30
C ARG A 77 -0.83 1.73 -9.39
N GLU A 78 0.22 0.96 -9.06
CA GLU A 78 0.19 -0.50 -9.10
C GLU A 78 -0.72 -1.06 -8.02
N GLN A 79 -0.69 -0.49 -6.80
CA GLN A 79 -1.64 -0.81 -5.74
C GLN A 79 -3.08 -0.64 -6.21
N ARG A 80 -3.41 0.54 -6.78
CA ARG A 80 -4.76 0.83 -7.24
C ARG A 80 -5.22 -0.10 -8.36
N ALA A 81 -4.35 -0.41 -9.31
CA ALA A 81 -4.65 -1.36 -10.39
C ALA A 81 -4.89 -2.78 -9.84
N HIS A 82 -4.05 -3.23 -8.92
CA HIS A 82 -4.16 -4.53 -8.27
C HIS A 82 -5.47 -4.66 -7.47
N VAL A 83 -5.75 -3.71 -6.57
CA VAL A 83 -6.96 -3.69 -5.74
C VAL A 83 -8.21 -3.67 -6.62
N ARG A 84 -8.24 -2.84 -7.66
CA ARG A 84 -9.36 -2.78 -8.58
C ARG A 84 -9.60 -4.09 -9.33
N LYS A 85 -8.52 -4.77 -9.76
CA LYS A 85 -8.60 -6.10 -10.40
C LYS A 85 -9.12 -7.15 -9.42
N ARG A 86 -8.58 -7.19 -8.19
CA ARG A 86 -9.02 -8.06 -7.10
C ARG A 86 -10.52 -7.91 -6.85
N ASP A 87 -11.00 -6.66 -6.79
CA ASP A 87 -12.39 -6.31 -6.54
C ASP A 87 -13.28 -6.43 -7.80
N LYS A 88 -12.78 -7.07 -8.87
CA LYS A 88 -13.50 -7.31 -10.14
C LYS A 88 -14.07 -6.03 -10.76
N ASN A 89 -13.40 -4.91 -10.58
CA ASN A 89 -13.84 -3.57 -11.02
C ASN A 89 -15.18 -3.10 -10.40
N LYS A 90 -15.63 -3.69 -9.31
CA LYS A 90 -16.87 -3.36 -8.62
C LYS A 90 -16.59 -2.54 -7.36
N CYS A 91 -17.55 -1.73 -7.00
CA CYS A 91 -17.54 -1.02 -5.71
C CYS A 91 -17.83 -2.02 -4.58
N ASN A 92 -16.96 -2.13 -3.58
CA ASN A 92 -17.14 -3.07 -2.46
C ASN A 92 -18.34 -2.73 -1.57
N HIS A 93 -18.83 -1.49 -1.63
CA HIS A 93 -19.97 -1.07 -0.83
C HIS A 93 -21.32 -1.31 -1.55
N CYS A 94 -21.45 -0.95 -2.83
CA CYS A 94 -22.74 -1.05 -3.55
C CYS A 94 -22.74 -2.04 -4.72
N GLY A 95 -21.65 -2.77 -4.94
CA GLY A 95 -21.52 -3.77 -6.00
C GLY A 95 -21.49 -3.24 -7.43
N LYS A 96 -21.78 -1.96 -7.67
CA LYS A 96 -21.88 -1.37 -9.00
C LYS A 96 -20.50 -1.19 -9.65
N VAL A 97 -20.41 -1.47 -10.94
CA VAL A 97 -19.28 -1.09 -11.78
C VAL A 97 -19.38 0.41 -12.06
N SER A 98 -18.29 1.14 -11.85
CA SER A 98 -18.24 2.59 -12.10
C SER A 98 -16.98 2.96 -12.86
N ARG A 99 -17.11 3.87 -13.84
CA ARG A 99 -15.94 4.47 -14.51
C ARG A 99 -15.20 5.44 -13.59
N LYS A 100 -15.91 6.10 -12.66
CA LYS A 100 -15.35 7.01 -11.65
C LYS A 100 -15.28 6.30 -10.32
N TRP A 101 -14.07 5.94 -9.91
CA TRP A 101 -13.80 5.14 -8.73
C TRP A 101 -12.54 5.63 -8.00
N ASP A 102 -12.44 5.26 -6.74
CA ASP A 102 -11.24 5.43 -5.90
C ASP A 102 -10.85 4.11 -5.25
N VAL A 103 -9.59 3.98 -4.91
CA VAL A 103 -9.13 3.00 -3.92
C VAL A 103 -8.96 3.74 -2.60
N ASP A 104 -9.62 3.24 -1.58
CA ASP A 104 -9.68 3.84 -0.26
C ASP A 104 -9.30 2.82 0.82
N HIS A 105 -8.84 3.29 1.98
CA HIS A 105 -8.51 2.43 3.11
C HIS A 105 -9.79 2.02 3.83
N ILE A 106 -9.93 0.72 4.15
CA ILE A 106 -11.04 0.21 4.98
C ILE A 106 -10.95 0.86 6.36
N ASN A 107 -9.80 0.70 7.02
CA ASN A 107 -9.46 1.41 8.25
C ASN A 107 -8.62 2.65 7.90
N PRO A 108 -9.09 3.86 8.20
CA PRO A 108 -8.45 5.07 7.71
C PRO A 108 -7.09 5.34 8.38
N LEU A 109 -6.09 5.72 7.59
CA LEU A 109 -4.72 5.98 8.06
C LEU A 109 -4.61 7.09 9.11
N VAL A 110 -5.63 7.93 9.24
CA VAL A 110 -5.65 9.00 10.24
C VAL A 110 -5.55 8.47 11.67
N GLU A 111 -5.92 7.22 11.91
CA GLU A 111 -5.78 6.56 13.21
C GLU A 111 -4.32 6.33 13.59
N GLN A 112 -3.46 6.20 12.60
CA GLN A 112 -2.02 6.03 12.78
C GLN A 112 -1.26 7.38 12.84
N LYS A 113 -1.96 8.52 12.73
CA LYS A 113 -1.31 9.83 12.58
C LYS A 113 -0.42 10.22 13.75
N ASN A 114 -0.84 9.89 14.98
CA ASN A 114 -0.12 10.27 16.21
C ASN A 114 0.56 9.07 16.88
N VAL A 115 0.61 7.93 16.19
CA VAL A 115 1.28 6.72 16.69
C VAL A 115 2.77 6.84 16.45
N ARG A 116 3.58 6.47 17.45
CA ARG A 116 5.05 6.48 17.30
C ARG A 116 5.46 5.44 16.27
N ALA A 117 6.54 5.70 15.52
CA ALA A 117 7.01 4.83 14.44
C ALA A 117 7.17 3.36 14.84
N LYS A 118 7.66 3.09 16.06
CA LYS A 118 7.83 1.74 16.60
C LYS A 118 6.52 1.01 16.94
N ASP A 119 5.45 1.78 17.16
CA ASP A 119 4.15 1.27 17.60
C ASP A 119 3.13 1.25 16.44
N LEU A 120 3.56 1.59 15.21
CA LEU A 120 2.69 1.61 14.04
C LEU A 120 2.19 0.21 13.71
N ASP A 121 0.89 0.12 13.47
CA ASP A 121 0.27 -1.08 12.93
C ASP A 121 0.38 -1.09 11.39
N TRP A 122 1.28 -1.93 10.87
CA TRP A 122 1.55 -2.03 9.44
C TRP A 122 0.40 -2.64 8.65
N SER A 123 -0.56 -3.29 9.29
CA SER A 123 -1.76 -3.81 8.63
C SER A 123 -2.59 -2.69 7.97
N TYR A 124 -2.54 -1.47 8.51
CA TYR A 124 -3.18 -0.29 7.92
C TYR A 124 -2.64 0.07 6.53
N TYR A 125 -1.41 -0.33 6.23
CA TYR A 125 -0.74 -0.07 4.96
C TYR A 125 -0.77 -1.25 4.01
N SER A 126 -1.37 -2.38 4.42
CA SER A 126 -1.48 -3.58 3.59
C SER A 126 -2.51 -3.41 2.47
N LEU A 127 -2.38 -4.25 1.43
CA LEU A 127 -3.36 -4.32 0.34
C LEU A 127 -4.74 -4.76 0.83
N ASP A 128 -4.80 -5.54 1.92
CA ASP A 128 -6.04 -6.03 2.50
C ASP A 128 -6.85 -4.92 3.17
N ASN A 129 -6.17 -3.86 3.61
CA ASN A 129 -6.82 -2.66 4.11
C ASN A 129 -7.29 -1.70 2.99
N LEU A 130 -7.14 -2.08 1.72
CA LEU A 130 -7.59 -1.27 0.58
C LEU A 130 -8.84 -1.86 -0.06
N GLN A 131 -9.71 -1.01 -0.55
CA GLN A 131 -10.95 -1.38 -1.24
C GLN A 131 -11.27 -0.45 -2.40
N THR A 132 -11.95 -0.98 -3.42
CA THR A 132 -12.47 -0.17 -4.53
C THR A 132 -13.83 0.41 -4.16
N LEU A 133 -13.99 1.72 -4.25
CA LEU A 133 -15.26 2.42 -4.04
C LEU A 133 -15.63 3.29 -5.25
N CYS A 134 -16.91 3.37 -5.57
CA CYS A 134 -17.38 4.42 -6.47
C CYS A 134 -17.35 5.78 -5.74
N LYS A 135 -17.30 6.88 -6.49
CA LYS A 135 -17.20 8.24 -5.91
C LYS A 135 -18.31 8.57 -4.90
N LYS A 136 -19.54 8.05 -5.14
CA LYS A 136 -20.66 8.24 -4.22
C LYS A 136 -20.41 7.54 -2.88
N CYS A 137 -20.04 6.26 -2.91
CA CYS A 137 -19.78 5.47 -1.70
C CYS A 137 -18.53 5.98 -0.95
N HIS A 138 -17.48 6.37 -1.66
CA HIS A 138 -16.30 6.98 -1.06
C HIS A 138 -16.66 8.26 -0.29
N ARG A 139 -17.46 9.16 -0.88
CA ARG A 139 -17.93 10.38 -0.21
C ARG A 139 -18.78 10.09 1.03
N ILE A 140 -19.70 9.11 0.95
CA ILE A 140 -20.52 8.70 2.10
C ILE A 140 -19.62 8.19 3.24
N LYS A 141 -18.66 7.30 2.95
CA LYS A 141 -17.70 6.78 3.93
C LYS A 141 -16.90 7.90 4.58
N THR A 142 -16.28 8.78 3.78
CA THR A 142 -15.50 9.92 4.27
C THR A 142 -16.31 10.83 5.18
N ASN A 143 -17.56 11.16 4.79
CA ASN A 143 -18.43 11.99 5.62
C ASN A 143 -18.79 11.34 6.97
N SER A 144 -19.03 10.03 6.96
CA SER A 144 -19.26 9.26 8.20
C SER A 144 -18.05 9.27 9.10
N GLU A 145 -16.86 9.06 8.57
CA GLU A 145 -15.59 9.11 9.33
C GLU A 145 -15.33 10.50 9.93
N VAL A 146 -15.59 11.56 9.17
CA VAL A 146 -15.46 12.95 9.67
C VAL A 146 -16.42 13.21 10.80
N LYS A 147 -17.69 12.80 10.68
CA LYS A 147 -18.70 12.97 11.75
C LYS A 147 -18.33 12.21 13.02
N LEU A 148 -17.81 11.00 12.89
CA LEU A 148 -17.38 10.20 14.03
C LEU A 148 -16.17 10.83 14.73
N ARG A 149 -15.20 11.34 13.98
CA ARG A 149 -14.04 12.08 14.52
C ARG A 149 -14.46 13.31 15.33
N GLY A 150 -15.36 14.12 14.79
CA GLY A 150 -15.87 15.33 15.47
C GLY A 150 -16.61 15.04 16.78
N LYS A 151 -17.11 13.81 16.97
CA LYS A 151 -17.80 13.40 18.21
C LYS A 151 -16.88 12.68 19.22
N GLY A 152 -15.57 12.64 19.01
CA GLY A 152 -14.62 11.93 19.89
C GLY A 152 -14.85 10.41 19.99
N LYS A 153 -15.75 9.87 19.17
CA LYS A 153 -16.20 8.46 19.25
C LYS A 153 -15.39 7.49 18.39
N LEU A 154 -14.23 7.92 17.86
CA LEU A 154 -13.38 7.10 17.00
C LEU A 154 -12.36 6.30 17.79
N LYS A 155 -12.83 5.27 18.48
CA LYS A 155 -12.06 4.04 18.64
C LYS A 155 -12.59 3.07 17.57
N TYR A 156 -11.92 2.98 16.42
CA TYR A 156 -12.34 2.07 15.35
C TYR A 156 -12.24 0.63 15.81
N LYS A 157 -13.38 0.01 16.02
CA LYS A 157 -13.51 -1.43 15.85
C LYS A 157 -13.71 -1.68 14.37
N THR A 158 -12.91 -2.58 13.82
CA THR A 158 -12.99 -3.12 12.47
C THR A 158 -14.44 -3.29 12.02
N HIS A 159 -15.01 -2.32 11.32
CA HIS A 159 -16.22 -2.55 10.56
C HIS A 159 -15.82 -3.16 9.22
N LYS A 160 -15.75 -4.49 9.17
CA LYS A 160 -16.03 -5.16 7.91
C LYS A 160 -17.39 -4.64 7.46
N PHE A 161 -17.42 -3.82 6.41
CA PHE A 161 -18.61 -3.63 5.62
C PHE A 161 -18.85 -4.93 4.84
N ILE A 162 -19.33 -5.95 5.53
CA ILE A 162 -19.98 -7.09 4.91
C ILE A 162 -21.33 -6.51 4.50
N GLY A 163 -21.57 -6.44 3.18
CA GLY A 163 -22.86 -6.07 2.65
C GLY A 163 -23.94 -6.96 3.25
N GLU A 164 -24.69 -6.45 4.19
CA GLU A 164 -25.99 -7.01 4.49
C GLU A 164 -26.85 -6.82 3.25
N SER A 165 -27.10 -7.91 2.55
CA SER A 165 -28.14 -8.01 1.56
C SER A 165 -29.45 -7.68 2.28
N ASN A 166 -29.93 -6.44 2.10
CA ASN A 166 -31.32 -6.15 2.41
C ASN A 166 -32.20 -6.86 1.36
N ASP A 167 -32.46 -8.13 1.59
CA ASP A 167 -33.68 -8.76 1.11
C ASP A 167 -34.84 -8.13 1.87
N ARG A 168 -35.46 -7.13 1.27
CA ARG A 168 -36.82 -6.72 1.62
C ARG A 168 -37.76 -7.18 0.53
N LYS A 169 -38.57 -8.13 0.94
CA LYS A 169 -39.82 -8.57 0.27
C LYS A 169 -40.66 -7.39 -0.20
#